data_2fd873f1c3d0d50c6c7378eb449b39f0
#
_entry.id   2fd873f1c3d0d50c6c7378eb449b39f0
#
_cell.length_a   1.000
_cell.length_b   1.000
_cell.length_c   1.000
_cell.angle_alpha   90.00
_cell.angle_beta   90.00
_cell.angle_gamma   90.00
#
_symmetry.space_group_name_H-M   'P 1'
#
loop_
_entity.id
_entity.type
_entity.pdbx_description
1 polymer ?
#
loop_
_entity_poly.entity_id
_entity_poly.type
_entity_poly.pdbx_seq_one_letter_code
_entity_poly.pdbx_strand_id
1 'polypeptide(L)'
;MVATRDYHEDPAGHFSDHPDFTTTWPPHCMIGTPGAALCTPIFNLVREKFISVVLDKGQHAPAYSGFEALDARGHPLLDVLKEARVDHMDICGLATDYCVRATALDARKHDFQVRVLVNLCAPVNAETGLQALEEMKAAGCSIQAATAP
;
A
#
# COMPACT_ATOMS: atom_id res chain seq x y z
N MET A 1 -8.42 9.24 -7.25
CA MET A 1 -7.32 8.45 -6.63
C MET A 1 -7.86 7.57 -5.52
N VAL A 2 -7.10 6.52 -5.15
CA VAL A 2 -7.41 5.60 -4.04
C VAL A 2 -6.26 5.66 -3.05
N ALA A 3 -6.55 5.56 -1.75
CA ALA A 3 -5.54 5.38 -0.71
C ALA A 3 -5.78 4.05 0.02
N THR A 4 -4.70 3.38 0.41
CA THR A 4 -4.73 2.23 1.31
C THR A 4 -3.96 2.58 2.58
N ARG A 5 -4.35 2.00 3.70
CA ARG A 5 -3.63 2.15 4.97
C ARG A 5 -3.66 0.86 5.79
N ASP A 6 -2.67 0.72 6.66
CA ASP A 6 -2.70 -0.27 7.71
C ASP A 6 -3.71 0.16 8.79
N TYR A 7 -4.54 -0.78 9.23
CA TYR A 7 -5.62 -0.50 10.18
C TYR A 7 -5.85 -1.72 11.05
N HIS A 8 -4.94 -1.92 12.01
CA HIS A 8 -4.83 -3.15 12.80
C HIS A 8 -5.73 -3.11 14.04
N GLU A 9 -6.51 -4.17 14.24
CA GLU A 9 -7.25 -4.44 15.48
C GLU A 9 -6.55 -5.56 16.25
N ASP A 10 -6.47 -6.75 15.66
CA ASP A 10 -5.75 -7.90 16.17
C ASP A 10 -5.17 -8.71 15.01
N PRO A 11 -4.06 -8.24 14.41
CA PRO A 11 -3.47 -8.89 13.25
C PRO A 11 -2.64 -10.10 13.68
N ALA A 12 -3.29 -11.21 14.01
CA ALA A 12 -2.74 -12.43 14.59
C ALA A 12 -1.33 -12.79 14.04
N GLY A 13 -0.33 -12.83 14.92
CA GLY A 13 1.05 -13.17 14.57
C GLY A 13 1.85 -12.07 13.86
N HIS A 14 1.27 -10.89 13.62
CA HIS A 14 1.98 -9.76 13.00
C HIS A 14 2.80 -8.95 14.00
N PHE A 15 2.33 -8.84 15.24
CA PHE A 15 3.01 -8.09 16.30
C PHE A 15 3.86 -8.99 17.21
N SER A 16 4.99 -8.47 17.64
CA SER A 16 5.88 -9.15 18.57
C SER A 16 6.61 -8.14 19.45
N ASP A 17 6.87 -8.50 20.70
CA ASP A 17 7.75 -7.76 21.60
C ASP A 17 9.23 -7.88 21.19
N HIS A 18 9.55 -8.91 20.39
CA HIS A 18 10.88 -9.16 19.81
C HIS A 18 10.74 -9.35 18.29
N PRO A 19 10.43 -8.28 17.53
CA PRO A 19 10.16 -8.38 16.11
C PRO A 19 11.43 -8.72 15.31
N ASP A 20 11.26 -9.54 14.26
CA ASP A 20 12.31 -9.83 13.29
C ASP A 20 12.41 -8.79 12.17
N PHE A 21 11.48 -7.85 12.10
CA PHE A 21 11.36 -6.80 11.06
C PHE A 21 11.29 -7.37 9.64
N THR A 22 10.79 -8.59 9.50
CA THR A 22 10.56 -9.27 8.22
C THR A 22 9.13 -9.79 8.15
N THR A 23 8.74 -10.57 9.16
CA THR A 23 7.40 -11.14 9.29
C THR A 23 6.66 -10.61 10.49
N THR A 24 7.38 -10.16 11.51
CA THR A 24 6.83 -9.60 12.75
C THR A 24 7.34 -8.18 13.00
N TRP A 25 6.48 -7.37 13.60
CA TRP A 25 6.68 -5.94 13.80
C TRP A 25 6.30 -5.52 15.22
N PRO A 26 6.83 -4.39 15.72
CA PRO A 26 6.26 -3.78 16.92
C PRO A 26 4.82 -3.32 16.64
N PRO A 27 3.95 -3.20 17.67
CA PRO A 27 2.61 -2.66 17.49
C PRO A 27 2.62 -1.29 16.77
N HIS A 28 1.88 -1.18 15.67
CA HIS A 28 1.76 0.03 14.86
C HIS A 28 0.38 0.09 14.20
N CYS A 29 0.00 1.26 13.73
CA CYS A 29 -1.26 1.48 12.99
C CYS A 29 -2.50 0.87 13.66
N MET A 30 -2.52 0.87 15.00
CA MET A 30 -3.65 0.34 15.79
C MET A 30 -4.89 1.20 15.63
N ILE A 31 -6.05 0.57 15.41
CA ILE A 31 -7.36 1.22 15.31
C ILE A 31 -7.59 2.13 16.52
N GLY A 32 -8.09 3.32 16.28
CA GLY A 32 -8.37 4.30 17.34
C GLY A 32 -7.15 5.06 17.84
N THR A 33 -5.96 4.82 17.30
CA THR A 33 -4.75 5.57 17.65
C THR A 33 -4.33 6.54 16.53
N PRO A 34 -3.54 7.57 16.85
CA PRO A 34 -2.98 8.45 15.81
C PRO A 34 -2.14 7.73 14.75
N GLY A 35 -1.55 6.57 15.10
CA GLY A 35 -0.73 5.77 14.18
C GLY A 35 -1.52 5.18 13.02
N ALA A 36 -2.82 4.92 13.20
CA ALA A 36 -3.70 4.44 12.12
C ALA A 36 -4.35 5.58 11.31
N ALA A 37 -4.17 6.83 11.73
CA ALA A 37 -4.72 7.97 11.01
C ALA A 37 -3.95 8.22 9.70
N LEU A 38 -4.67 8.67 8.68
CA LEU A 38 -4.02 9.18 7.47
C LEU A 38 -3.15 10.39 7.83
N CYS A 39 -1.93 10.45 7.33
CA CYS A 39 -1.08 11.62 7.50
C CYS A 39 -1.76 12.87 6.88
N THR A 40 -1.45 14.05 7.44
CA THR A 40 -2.15 15.30 7.10
C THR A 40 -2.24 15.57 5.60
N PRO A 41 -1.19 15.41 4.77
CA PRO A 41 -1.32 15.63 3.33
C PRO A 41 -2.36 14.71 2.68
N ILE A 42 -2.34 13.41 3.01
CA ILE A 42 -3.29 12.43 2.46
C ILE A 42 -4.71 12.71 2.97
N PHE A 43 -4.86 13.02 4.25
CA PHE A 43 -6.16 13.41 4.82
C PHE A 43 -6.77 14.62 4.10
N ASN A 44 -5.95 15.63 3.77
CA ASN A 44 -6.40 16.79 3.00
C ASN A 44 -6.90 16.40 1.60
N LEU A 45 -6.18 15.51 0.90
CA LEU A 45 -6.61 15.02 -0.42
C LEU A 45 -7.93 14.24 -0.35
N VAL A 46 -8.19 13.51 0.75
CA VAL A 46 -9.49 12.86 0.99
C VAL A 46 -10.57 13.91 1.20
N ARG A 47 -10.32 14.90 2.07
CA ARG A 47 -11.26 15.99 2.37
C ARG A 47 -11.62 16.81 1.12
N GLU A 48 -10.64 17.04 0.24
CA GLU A 48 -10.79 17.76 -1.02
C GLU A 48 -11.31 16.88 -2.17
N LYS A 49 -11.63 15.60 -1.89
CA LYS A 49 -12.17 14.62 -2.83
C LYS A 49 -11.25 14.24 -4.00
N PHE A 50 -9.95 14.52 -3.92
CA PHE A 50 -8.98 13.97 -4.85
C PHE A 50 -8.79 12.47 -4.63
N ILE A 51 -8.79 12.02 -3.37
CA ILE A 51 -8.90 10.61 -3.01
C ILE A 51 -10.37 10.31 -2.76
N SER A 52 -10.94 9.46 -3.59
CA SER A 52 -12.37 9.13 -3.57
C SER A 52 -12.69 7.90 -2.71
N VAL A 53 -11.71 7.01 -2.49
CA VAL A 53 -11.87 5.78 -1.71
C VAL A 53 -10.64 5.60 -0.83
N VAL A 54 -10.88 5.25 0.43
CA VAL A 54 -9.85 4.78 1.37
C VAL A 54 -10.18 3.33 1.69
N LEU A 55 -9.17 2.46 1.63
CA LEU A 55 -9.30 1.05 1.96
C LEU A 55 -8.36 0.72 3.12
N ASP A 56 -8.86 -0.08 4.03
CA ASP A 56 -8.20 -0.52 5.24
C ASP A 56 -7.72 -1.98 5.09
N LYS A 57 -6.49 -2.28 5.52
CA LYS A 57 -5.94 -3.64 5.50
C LYS A 57 -5.32 -4.03 6.83
N GLY A 58 -5.15 -5.35 7.03
CA GLY A 58 -4.45 -5.87 8.18
C GLY A 58 -5.25 -5.83 9.48
N GLN A 59 -6.58 -5.82 9.45
CA GLN A 59 -7.41 -5.73 10.65
C GLN A 59 -7.22 -6.95 11.57
N HIS A 60 -7.34 -8.16 11.02
CA HIS A 60 -7.33 -9.41 11.79
C HIS A 60 -6.25 -10.41 11.30
N ALA A 61 -5.49 -10.07 10.29
CA ALA A 61 -4.40 -10.86 9.75
C ALA A 61 -3.31 -9.93 9.17
N PRO A 62 -2.04 -10.37 9.11
CA PRO A 62 -1.01 -9.63 8.38
C PRO A 62 -1.44 -9.38 6.94
N ALA A 63 -1.27 -8.15 6.46
CA ALA A 63 -1.58 -7.78 5.08
C ALA A 63 -0.62 -6.69 4.59
N TYR A 64 -0.04 -6.90 3.41
CA TYR A 64 0.88 -5.94 2.80
C TYR A 64 0.30 -5.34 1.52
N SER A 65 -0.32 -6.17 0.67
CA SER A 65 -0.86 -5.71 -0.60
C SER A 65 -2.10 -4.85 -0.42
N GLY A 66 -2.23 -3.79 -1.21
CA GLY A 66 -3.46 -3.03 -1.32
C GLY A 66 -4.64 -3.88 -1.80
N PHE A 67 -4.38 -5.01 -2.48
CA PHE A 67 -5.43 -5.93 -2.94
C PHE A 67 -6.03 -6.77 -1.81
N GLU A 68 -5.42 -6.76 -0.62
CA GLU A 68 -5.96 -7.35 0.61
C GLU A 68 -6.85 -6.35 1.39
N ALA A 69 -6.92 -5.10 0.93
CA ALA A 69 -7.66 -4.03 1.61
C ALA A 69 -9.13 -3.99 1.19
N LEU A 70 -9.98 -3.56 2.11
CA LEU A 70 -11.41 -3.38 1.91
C LEU A 70 -11.80 -1.92 2.15
N ASP A 71 -12.77 -1.43 1.39
CA ASP A 71 -13.40 -0.13 1.67
C ASP A 71 -14.37 -0.22 2.86
N ALA A 72 -14.92 0.92 3.30
CA ALA A 72 -15.86 0.98 4.40
C ALA A 72 -17.17 0.18 4.17
N ARG A 73 -17.43 -0.27 2.95
CA ARG A 73 -18.58 -1.11 2.58
C ARG A 73 -18.20 -2.59 2.41
N GLY A 74 -16.92 -2.93 2.59
CA GLY A 74 -16.39 -4.27 2.43
C GLY A 74 -16.01 -4.63 0.98
N HIS A 75 -15.91 -3.67 0.07
CA HIS A 75 -15.49 -3.94 -1.30
C HIS A 75 -13.95 -4.00 -1.40
N PRO A 76 -13.38 -5.04 -2.01
CA PRO A 76 -11.95 -5.15 -2.22
C PRO A 76 -11.44 -4.15 -3.28
N LEU A 77 -10.17 -3.77 -3.19
CA LEU A 77 -9.54 -2.86 -4.15
C LEU A 77 -9.76 -3.29 -5.60
N LEU A 78 -9.68 -4.59 -5.89
CA LEU A 78 -9.86 -5.10 -7.24
C LEU A 78 -11.21 -4.72 -7.83
N ASP A 79 -12.28 -4.81 -7.05
CA ASP A 79 -13.63 -4.48 -7.49
C ASP A 79 -13.77 -2.96 -7.71
N VAL A 80 -13.22 -2.16 -6.80
CA VAL A 80 -13.17 -0.69 -6.94
C VAL A 80 -12.47 -0.28 -8.23
N LEU A 81 -11.35 -0.91 -8.57
CA LEU A 81 -10.58 -0.61 -9.78
C LEU A 81 -11.32 -1.07 -11.05
N LYS A 82 -11.94 -2.26 -11.03
CA LYS A 82 -12.72 -2.78 -12.16
C LYS A 82 -13.97 -1.95 -12.44
N GLU A 83 -14.70 -1.54 -11.40
CA GLU A 83 -15.86 -0.67 -11.53
C GLU A 83 -15.47 0.68 -12.15
N ALA A 84 -14.32 1.21 -11.76
CA ALA A 84 -13.76 2.45 -12.32
C ALA A 84 -13.09 2.25 -13.71
N ARG A 85 -13.05 1.01 -14.24
CA ARG A 85 -12.43 0.66 -15.54
C ARG A 85 -10.97 1.10 -15.62
N VAL A 86 -10.26 0.92 -14.53
CA VAL A 86 -8.81 1.20 -14.47
C VAL A 86 -8.06 0.09 -15.20
N ASP A 87 -7.09 0.46 -16.01
CA ASP A 87 -6.15 -0.44 -16.69
C ASP A 87 -4.69 -0.10 -16.39
N HIS A 88 -4.43 1.13 -15.90
CA HIS A 88 -3.12 1.63 -15.54
C HIS A 88 -3.12 2.12 -14.09
N MET A 89 -2.08 1.76 -13.34
CA MET A 89 -1.92 2.16 -11.95
C MET A 89 -0.58 2.87 -11.73
N ASP A 90 -0.64 4.08 -11.20
CA ASP A 90 0.51 4.72 -10.56
C ASP A 90 0.50 4.37 -9.09
N ILE A 91 1.58 3.77 -8.59
CA ILE A 91 1.70 3.33 -7.20
C ILE A 91 2.82 4.11 -6.52
N CYS A 92 2.52 4.64 -5.34
CA CYS A 92 3.49 5.33 -4.49
C CYS A 92 3.10 5.17 -3.01
N GLY A 93 4.02 5.49 -2.11
CA GLY A 93 3.81 5.46 -0.66
C GLY A 93 4.83 4.63 0.09
N LEU A 94 4.41 4.07 1.21
CA LEU A 94 5.23 3.34 2.17
C LEU A 94 4.72 1.90 2.34
N ALA A 95 5.60 0.94 2.56
CA ALA A 95 7.03 1.02 2.31
C ALA A 95 7.35 0.37 0.97
N THR A 96 8.42 0.85 0.29
CA THR A 96 8.83 0.33 -1.04
C THR A 96 9.01 -1.18 -1.04
N ASP A 97 9.69 -1.71 -0.03
CA ASP A 97 10.08 -3.11 0.15
C ASP A 97 8.94 -4.01 0.66
N TYR A 98 7.83 -3.43 1.11
CA TYR A 98 6.68 -4.17 1.65
C TYR A 98 5.39 -3.85 0.86
N CYS A 99 4.62 -2.89 1.31
CA CYS A 99 3.28 -2.65 0.78
C CYS A 99 3.27 -2.18 -0.68
N VAL A 100 4.22 -1.33 -1.08
CA VAL A 100 4.33 -0.87 -2.47
C VAL A 100 4.68 -2.05 -3.37
N ARG A 101 5.71 -2.82 -3.01
CA ARG A 101 6.12 -4.03 -3.74
C ARG A 101 4.98 -5.05 -3.84
N ALA A 102 4.35 -5.42 -2.72
CA ALA A 102 3.27 -6.38 -2.71
C ALA A 102 2.10 -5.94 -3.59
N THR A 103 1.70 -4.66 -3.48
CA THR A 103 0.62 -4.10 -4.29
C THR A 103 0.96 -4.08 -5.78
N ALA A 104 2.19 -3.69 -6.14
CA ALA A 104 2.63 -3.64 -7.52
C ALA A 104 2.68 -5.03 -8.17
N LEU A 105 3.18 -6.03 -7.45
CA LEU A 105 3.25 -7.41 -7.93
C LEU A 105 1.84 -8.00 -8.09
N ASP A 106 0.93 -7.75 -7.17
CA ASP A 106 -0.46 -8.23 -7.28
C ASP A 106 -1.21 -7.50 -8.40
N ALA A 107 -0.99 -6.19 -8.58
CA ALA A 107 -1.54 -5.47 -9.72
C ALA A 107 -1.12 -6.11 -11.05
N ARG A 108 0.16 -6.51 -11.19
CA ARG A 108 0.64 -7.23 -12.38
C ARG A 108 -0.01 -8.61 -12.57
N LYS A 109 -0.29 -9.35 -11.48
CA LYS A 109 -1.04 -10.62 -11.54
C LYS A 109 -2.48 -10.45 -12.01
N HIS A 110 -3.05 -9.26 -11.80
CA HIS A 110 -4.38 -8.88 -12.26
C HIS A 110 -4.37 -8.14 -13.61
N ASP A 111 -3.26 -8.21 -14.35
CA ASP A 111 -3.07 -7.65 -15.70
C ASP A 111 -3.11 -6.11 -15.78
N PHE A 112 -3.03 -5.39 -14.65
CA PHE A 112 -2.87 -3.94 -14.70
C PHE A 112 -1.50 -3.55 -15.25
N GLN A 113 -1.42 -2.47 -16.02
CA GLN A 113 -0.17 -1.79 -16.30
C GLN A 113 0.24 -0.99 -15.07
N VAL A 114 1.47 -1.20 -14.59
CA VAL A 114 1.93 -0.62 -13.31
C VAL A 114 3.13 0.28 -13.53
N ARG A 115 3.04 1.51 -12.98
CA ARG A 115 4.16 2.42 -12.82
C ARG A 115 4.35 2.73 -11.34
N VAL A 116 5.56 2.50 -10.84
CA VAL A 116 5.95 2.85 -9.46
C VAL A 116 6.66 4.21 -9.51
N LEU A 117 6.13 5.17 -8.75
CA LEU A 117 6.65 6.53 -8.65
C LEU A 117 7.72 6.59 -7.55
N VAL A 118 8.95 6.20 -7.89
CA VAL A 118 10.01 5.89 -6.93
C VAL A 118 10.40 7.05 -6.02
N ASN A 119 10.34 8.30 -6.50
CA ASN A 119 10.63 9.48 -5.68
C ASN A 119 9.50 9.86 -4.70
N LEU A 120 8.37 9.17 -4.76
CA LEU A 120 7.25 9.27 -3.84
C LEU A 120 7.10 7.99 -2.98
N CYS A 121 8.15 7.17 -2.93
CA CYS A 121 8.25 5.98 -2.10
C CYS A 121 9.43 6.08 -1.14
N ALA A 122 9.34 5.37 -0.02
CA ALA A 122 10.47 5.19 0.88
C ALA A 122 10.47 3.74 1.43
N PRO A 123 11.62 3.07 1.47
CA PRO A 123 11.75 1.74 2.02
C PRO A 123 11.95 1.78 3.54
N VAL A 124 11.69 0.65 4.21
CA VAL A 124 12.12 0.42 5.60
C VAL A 124 13.64 0.27 5.65
N ASN A 125 14.21 -0.46 4.69
CA ASN A 125 15.65 -0.64 4.57
C ASN A 125 16.09 -0.36 3.12
N ALA A 126 17.21 0.34 2.96
CA ALA A 126 17.68 0.76 1.64
C ALA A 126 18.02 -0.42 0.71
N GLU A 127 18.63 -1.49 1.26
CA GLU A 127 19.02 -2.67 0.49
C GLU A 127 17.79 -3.45 0.01
N THR A 128 16.85 -3.76 0.93
CA THR A 128 15.59 -4.44 0.59
C THR A 128 14.72 -3.59 -0.33
N GLY A 129 14.78 -2.26 -0.20
CA GLY A 129 14.13 -1.33 -1.11
C GLY A 129 14.65 -1.44 -2.55
N LEU A 130 15.97 -1.51 -2.73
CA LEU A 130 16.57 -1.72 -4.06
C LEU A 130 16.20 -3.07 -4.65
N GLN A 131 16.24 -4.15 -3.85
CA GLN A 131 15.81 -5.48 -4.28
C GLN A 131 14.35 -5.49 -4.71
N ALA A 132 13.47 -4.83 -3.95
CA ALA A 132 12.06 -4.70 -4.28
C ALA A 132 11.81 -3.98 -5.62
N LEU A 133 12.59 -2.93 -5.92
CA LEU A 133 12.50 -2.23 -7.20
C LEU A 133 12.91 -3.14 -8.38
N GLU A 134 13.96 -3.95 -8.22
CA GLU A 134 14.37 -4.91 -9.26
C GLU A 134 13.33 -6.03 -9.43
N GLU A 135 12.72 -6.54 -8.35
CA GLU A 135 11.64 -7.52 -8.45
C GLU A 135 10.42 -6.95 -9.19
N MET A 136 9.98 -5.75 -8.83
CA MET A 136 8.86 -5.09 -9.48
C MET A 136 9.14 -4.87 -10.98
N LYS A 137 10.37 -4.45 -11.33
CA LYS A 137 10.80 -4.29 -12.71
C LYS A 137 10.82 -5.62 -13.47
N ALA A 138 11.32 -6.68 -12.86
CA ALA A 138 11.30 -8.03 -13.44
C ALA A 138 9.88 -8.56 -13.68
N ALA A 139 8.91 -8.15 -12.84
CA ALA A 139 7.49 -8.44 -13.00
C ALA A 139 6.79 -7.56 -14.07
N GLY A 140 7.53 -6.66 -14.72
CA GLY A 140 7.00 -5.79 -15.78
C GLY A 140 6.42 -4.46 -15.29
N CYS A 141 6.73 -4.04 -14.06
CA CYS A 141 6.42 -2.69 -13.64
C CYS A 141 7.39 -1.67 -14.24
N SER A 142 6.91 -0.50 -14.57
CA SER A 142 7.73 0.65 -14.92
C SER A 142 8.17 1.38 -13.64
N ILE A 143 9.47 1.59 -13.46
CA ILE A 143 10.01 2.32 -12.31
C ILE A 143 10.43 3.71 -12.80
N GLN A 144 9.74 4.74 -12.34
CA GLN A 144 9.92 6.12 -12.82
C GLN A 144 9.84 7.12 -11.67
N ALA A 145 10.51 8.26 -11.83
CA ALA A 145 10.24 9.40 -10.96
C ALA A 145 8.94 10.10 -11.41
N ALA A 146 8.12 10.51 -10.45
CA ALA A 146 7.03 11.43 -10.75
C ALA A 146 7.65 12.77 -11.21
N THR A 147 7.16 13.29 -12.31
CA THR A 147 7.47 14.64 -12.74
C THR A 147 6.46 15.60 -12.14
N ALA A 148 6.90 16.75 -11.65
CA ALA A 148 6.00 17.82 -11.26
C ALA A 148 5.15 18.23 -12.48
N PRO A 149 3.87 18.60 -12.29
CA PRO A 149 3.01 19.09 -13.33
C PRO A 149 3.51 20.43 -13.89
#